data_5467be6a9584e9cfc24615af5b63f8b8
#
_entry.id   5467be6a9584e9cfc24615af5b63f8b8
#
_cell.length_a   1.000
_cell.length_b   1.000
_cell.length_c   1.000
_cell.angle_alpha   90.00
_cell.angle_beta   90.00
_cell.angle_gamma   90.00
#
_symmetry.space_group_name_H-M   'P 1'
#
loop_
_entity.id
_entity.type
_entity.pdbx_description
1 polymer ?
#
loop_
_entity_poly.entity_id
_entity_poly.type
_entity_poly.pdbx_seq_one_letter_code
_entity_poly.pdbx_strand_id
1 'polypeptide(L)'
;MSVFVVGTGITRFGRHSGADLRSLASEAALAALSDAATSAADVEMVVFGNAAEGWLHGQEMVRGEVAMRHAGLSGVPIINVENACASSSTGFHVACMAVESGAADLVLVVGAERLNHPTKKRSFDALATAVDLSEHGAMAAAVGATGAPLEVPAVTHSPLMDLYAAKAMSFMAEAGVTDDDLAAVSVKNRRQGALNPKAQFQTPVTVDEVLASRVISDPLRMLMCSPIGDGAAAVVVASEKVARRLGRAQVRVDGWALTSNSASESARFPVSRASSQALERAGVAIEDVDVVEVHDACAPAELWLYEEVGLCKPGDAAGLIRDGATQLGGAMPVNVGGGLLSRGHPLGATGCAQLVELADQLRGRGGARQVEGARVALAQNSGGILDNLDEAVAAVTVLSRVGD
;
A
#
# COMPACT_ATOMS: atom_id res chain seq x y z
N MET A 1 3.16 -3.76 25.35
CA MET A 1 2.96 -5.23 25.12
C MET A 1 3.43 -5.56 23.71
N SER A 2 3.95 -6.79 23.47
CA SER A 2 4.30 -7.19 22.10
C SER A 2 3.03 -7.41 21.28
N VAL A 3 3.06 -6.97 20.00
CA VAL A 3 1.96 -7.03 19.04
C VAL A 3 2.30 -8.08 17.98
N PHE A 4 1.31 -8.87 17.57
CA PHE A 4 1.47 -9.93 16.59
C PHE A 4 0.41 -9.84 15.48
N VAL A 5 0.82 -10.14 14.25
CA VAL A 5 -0.11 -10.47 13.16
C VAL A 5 -0.42 -11.95 13.25
N VAL A 6 -1.66 -12.29 13.60
CA VAL A 6 -2.07 -13.68 13.84
C VAL A 6 -2.89 -14.28 12.71
N GLY A 7 -3.49 -13.45 11.85
CA GLY A 7 -4.25 -13.90 10.69
C GLY A 7 -4.29 -12.87 9.58
N THR A 8 -4.42 -13.34 8.34
CA THR A 8 -4.43 -12.54 7.13
C THR A 8 -5.52 -13.02 6.18
N GLY A 9 -6.14 -12.08 5.45
CA GLY A 9 -7.14 -12.39 4.44
C GLY A 9 -7.14 -11.35 3.33
N ILE A 10 -7.30 -11.79 2.09
CA ILE A 10 -7.32 -10.90 0.92
C ILE A 10 -8.22 -11.47 -0.16
N THR A 11 -9.07 -10.63 -0.76
CA THR A 11 -9.80 -10.97 -1.98
C THR A 11 -8.84 -10.97 -3.17
N ARG A 12 -9.22 -11.55 -4.30
CA ARG A 12 -8.53 -11.22 -5.55
C ARG A 12 -8.80 -9.74 -5.87
N PHE A 13 -7.77 -8.97 -6.23
CA PHE A 13 -7.97 -7.60 -6.69
C PHE A 13 -8.37 -7.59 -8.17
N GLY A 14 -9.19 -6.61 -8.55
CA GLY A 14 -9.63 -6.49 -9.93
C GLY A 14 -10.96 -5.77 -10.07
N ARG A 15 -11.70 -6.06 -11.14
CA ARG A 15 -13.04 -5.55 -11.35
C ARG A 15 -14.06 -6.57 -10.86
N HIS A 16 -14.80 -6.21 -9.82
CA HIS A 16 -15.82 -7.06 -9.20
C HIS A 16 -17.23 -6.58 -9.57
N SER A 17 -17.67 -6.90 -10.79
CA SER A 17 -19.02 -6.54 -11.27
C SER A 17 -20.08 -7.22 -10.39
N GLY A 18 -20.91 -6.42 -9.72
CA GLY A 18 -21.99 -6.92 -8.85
C GLY A 18 -21.61 -7.14 -7.39
N ALA A 19 -20.34 -7.07 -7.01
CA ALA A 19 -19.95 -7.01 -5.60
C ALA A 19 -20.17 -5.61 -5.03
N ASP A 20 -20.58 -5.54 -3.77
CA ASP A 20 -20.60 -4.30 -2.99
C ASP A 20 -19.44 -4.29 -1.97
N LEU A 21 -19.21 -3.15 -1.33
CA LEU A 21 -18.15 -3.00 -0.33
C LEU A 21 -18.28 -4.03 0.80
N ARG A 22 -19.53 -4.36 1.18
CA ARG A 22 -19.84 -5.28 2.26
C ARG A 22 -19.38 -6.70 1.95
N SER A 23 -19.65 -7.19 0.74
CA SER A 23 -19.24 -8.54 0.31
C SER A 23 -17.73 -8.68 0.25
N LEU A 24 -17.02 -7.68 -0.34
CA LEU A 24 -15.56 -7.69 -0.41
C LEU A 24 -14.92 -7.64 0.98
N ALA A 25 -15.38 -6.72 1.83
CA ALA A 25 -14.86 -6.57 3.18
C ALA A 25 -15.11 -7.82 4.03
N SER A 26 -16.31 -8.41 3.92
CA SER A 26 -16.65 -9.64 4.66
C SER A 26 -15.81 -10.83 4.23
N GLU A 27 -15.55 -11.00 2.92
CA GLU A 27 -14.71 -12.08 2.41
C GLU A 27 -13.31 -12.00 3.01
N ALA A 28 -12.67 -10.82 2.98
CA ALA A 28 -11.34 -10.62 3.54
C ALA A 28 -11.32 -10.81 5.07
N ALA A 29 -12.30 -10.24 5.77
CA ALA A 29 -12.43 -10.33 7.22
C ALA A 29 -12.57 -11.79 7.70
N LEU A 30 -13.49 -12.54 7.10
CA LEU A 30 -13.72 -13.95 7.45
C LEU A 30 -12.52 -14.83 7.11
N ALA A 31 -11.83 -14.56 5.99
CA ALA A 31 -10.58 -15.25 5.66
C ALA A 31 -9.49 -14.98 6.70
N ALA A 32 -9.33 -13.72 7.16
CA ALA A 32 -8.34 -13.37 8.18
C ALA A 32 -8.65 -14.01 9.53
N LEU A 33 -9.91 -14.04 9.95
CA LEU A 33 -10.34 -14.70 11.19
C LEU A 33 -10.12 -16.21 11.13
N SER A 34 -10.43 -16.83 10.00
CA SER A 34 -10.17 -18.25 9.77
C SER A 34 -8.68 -18.58 9.82
N ASP A 35 -7.82 -17.76 9.19
CA ASP A 35 -6.35 -17.92 9.24
C ASP A 35 -5.81 -17.74 10.68
N ALA A 36 -6.40 -16.84 11.45
CA ALA A 36 -6.07 -16.65 12.87
C ALA A 36 -6.56 -17.81 13.77
N ALA A 37 -7.34 -18.76 13.27
CA ALA A 37 -8.03 -19.78 14.05
C ALA A 37 -8.92 -19.18 15.16
N THR A 38 -9.65 -18.10 14.82
CA THR A 38 -10.56 -17.37 15.71
C THR A 38 -11.88 -17.05 15.02
N SER A 39 -12.80 -16.42 15.69
CA SER A 39 -14.12 -16.09 15.16
C SER A 39 -14.50 -14.62 15.40
N ALA A 40 -15.57 -14.17 14.75
CA ALA A 40 -16.10 -12.81 14.95
C ALA A 40 -16.48 -12.53 16.42
N ALA A 41 -16.85 -13.56 17.18
CA ALA A 41 -17.22 -13.43 18.59
C ALA A 41 -16.03 -13.13 19.52
N ASP A 42 -14.81 -13.40 19.06
CA ASP A 42 -13.59 -13.18 19.84
C ASP A 42 -12.98 -11.79 19.57
N VAL A 43 -13.45 -11.08 18.53
CA VAL A 43 -12.95 -9.75 18.16
C VAL A 43 -13.44 -8.70 19.15
N GLU A 44 -12.51 -7.94 19.71
CA GLU A 44 -12.79 -6.90 20.70
C GLU A 44 -12.91 -5.50 20.09
N MET A 45 -12.31 -5.30 18.91
CA MET A 45 -12.35 -4.04 18.17
C MET A 45 -12.17 -4.30 16.67
N VAL A 46 -12.80 -3.49 15.84
CA VAL A 46 -12.55 -3.44 14.39
C VAL A 46 -12.02 -2.06 14.01
N VAL A 47 -11.01 -2.01 13.15
CA VAL A 47 -10.60 -0.78 12.48
C VAL A 47 -10.84 -0.93 10.98
N PHE A 48 -11.62 -0.04 10.40
CA PHE A 48 -12.08 -0.12 9.02
C PHE A 48 -11.51 1.03 8.18
N GLY A 49 -10.69 0.71 7.20
CA GLY A 49 -10.07 1.66 6.26
C GLY A 49 -10.80 1.68 4.92
N ASN A 50 -11.25 2.86 4.51
CA ASN A 50 -11.87 3.09 3.20
C ASN A 50 -11.74 4.56 2.81
N ALA A 51 -11.44 4.86 1.55
CA ALA A 51 -11.25 6.22 1.07
C ALA A 51 -12.45 6.76 0.28
N ALA A 52 -12.96 6.02 -0.71
CA ALA A 52 -13.79 6.60 -1.77
C ALA A 52 -15.26 6.12 -1.81
N GLU A 53 -15.71 5.22 -0.94
CA GLU A 53 -17.08 4.66 -1.00
C GLU A 53 -18.16 5.74 -0.87
N GLY A 54 -17.92 6.76 -0.03
CA GLY A 54 -18.86 7.88 0.11
C GLY A 54 -19.05 8.64 -1.18
N TRP A 55 -17.97 9.05 -1.79
CA TRP A 55 -18.00 9.78 -3.07
C TRP A 55 -18.58 8.95 -4.22
N LEU A 56 -18.17 7.69 -4.33
CA LEU A 56 -18.52 6.83 -5.45
C LEU A 56 -19.92 6.25 -5.35
N HIS A 57 -20.31 5.81 -4.16
CA HIS A 57 -21.50 4.97 -3.96
C HIS A 57 -22.47 5.53 -2.91
N GLY A 58 -22.13 6.66 -2.28
CA GLY A 58 -23.02 7.40 -1.38
C GLY A 58 -23.00 6.97 0.08
N GLN A 59 -22.24 5.92 0.46
CA GLN A 59 -22.09 5.54 1.86
C GLN A 59 -20.96 6.37 2.50
N GLU A 60 -21.26 7.63 2.84
CA GLU A 60 -20.27 8.57 3.39
C GLU A 60 -19.93 8.29 4.86
N MET A 61 -20.93 7.94 5.65
CA MET A 61 -20.80 7.75 7.11
C MET A 61 -20.94 6.28 7.49
N VAL A 62 -20.38 5.91 8.66
CA VAL A 62 -20.50 4.58 9.30
C VAL A 62 -20.19 3.41 8.35
N ARG A 63 -19.18 3.57 7.50
CA ARG A 63 -18.82 2.61 6.43
C ARG A 63 -18.48 1.25 7.00
N GLY A 64 -17.68 1.21 8.06
CA GLY A 64 -17.27 -0.01 8.75
C GLY A 64 -18.43 -0.73 9.40
N GLU A 65 -19.32 -0.03 10.10
CA GLU A 65 -20.50 -0.60 10.74
C GLU A 65 -21.43 -1.25 9.70
N VAL A 66 -21.62 -0.57 8.56
CA VAL A 66 -22.44 -1.10 7.46
C VAL A 66 -21.77 -2.33 6.84
N ALA A 67 -20.46 -2.30 6.62
CA ALA A 67 -19.74 -3.39 5.98
C ALA A 67 -19.60 -4.62 6.91
N MET A 68 -19.22 -4.42 8.15
CA MET A 68 -18.86 -5.50 9.07
C MET A 68 -20.04 -6.29 9.62
N ARG A 69 -21.26 -5.73 9.58
CA ARG A 69 -22.48 -6.50 9.94
C ARG A 69 -22.63 -7.78 9.13
N HIS A 70 -22.18 -7.80 7.88
CA HIS A 70 -22.23 -8.98 7.01
C HIS A 70 -21.19 -10.04 7.38
N ALA A 71 -20.14 -9.67 8.10
CA ALA A 71 -19.15 -10.58 8.67
C ALA A 71 -19.50 -11.07 10.07
N GLY A 72 -20.70 -10.74 10.59
CA GLY A 72 -21.12 -11.09 11.94
C GLY A 72 -20.49 -10.24 13.05
N LEU A 73 -19.85 -9.13 12.68
CA LEU A 73 -19.18 -8.19 13.58
C LEU A 73 -20.13 -7.03 13.95
N SER A 74 -21.15 -7.35 14.75
CA SER A 74 -22.07 -6.37 15.31
C SER A 74 -21.92 -6.32 16.83
N GLY A 75 -21.97 -5.11 17.40
CA GLY A 75 -21.86 -4.92 18.85
C GLY A 75 -20.43 -4.76 19.36
N VAL A 76 -19.42 -4.82 18.49
CA VAL A 76 -18.03 -4.46 18.81
C VAL A 76 -17.75 -3.01 18.42
N PRO A 77 -16.86 -2.29 19.10
CA PRO A 77 -16.41 -0.97 18.67
C PRO A 77 -15.80 -1.03 17.26
N ILE A 78 -16.23 -0.12 16.37
CA ILE A 78 -15.66 0.01 15.02
C ILE A 78 -15.13 1.43 14.85
N ILE A 79 -13.87 1.56 14.47
CA ILE A 79 -13.22 2.83 14.17
C ILE A 79 -13.08 2.93 12.64
N ASN A 80 -13.70 3.92 12.04
CA ASN A 80 -13.55 4.23 10.63
C ASN A 80 -12.33 5.13 10.43
N VAL A 81 -11.44 4.78 9.49
CA VAL A 81 -10.20 5.51 9.19
C VAL A 81 -10.16 5.86 7.71
N GLU A 82 -9.77 7.10 7.44
CA GLU A 82 -9.51 7.61 6.10
C GLU A 82 -8.16 8.35 6.11
N ASN A 83 -7.24 7.97 5.23
CA ASN A 83 -5.98 8.61 4.89
C ASN A 83 -5.62 8.25 3.44
N ALA A 84 -6.57 8.45 2.53
CA ALA A 84 -6.46 8.10 1.12
C ALA A 84 -5.95 6.64 0.94
N CYS A 85 -4.88 6.45 0.18
CA CYS A 85 -4.29 5.12 -0.06
C CYS A 85 -3.68 4.48 1.20
N ALA A 86 -3.36 5.26 2.24
CA ALA A 86 -2.81 4.78 3.51
C ALA A 86 -3.89 4.46 4.57
N SER A 87 -5.18 4.44 4.20
CA SER A 87 -6.26 4.23 5.17
C SER A 87 -6.10 2.97 5.99
N SER A 88 -5.86 1.80 5.39
CA SER A 88 -5.71 0.57 6.19
C SER A 88 -4.36 0.43 6.88
N SER A 89 -3.28 1.06 6.38
CA SER A 89 -2.02 1.16 7.13
C SER A 89 -2.21 1.99 8.40
N THR A 90 -2.89 3.12 8.30
CA THR A 90 -3.28 3.93 9.47
C THR A 90 -4.16 3.12 10.42
N GLY A 91 -5.13 2.37 9.88
CA GLY A 91 -5.96 1.46 10.68
C GLY A 91 -5.15 0.40 11.41
N PHE A 92 -4.11 -0.15 10.76
CA PHE A 92 -3.19 -1.09 11.39
C PHE A 92 -2.42 -0.45 12.55
N HIS A 93 -1.95 0.79 12.40
CA HIS A 93 -1.28 1.52 13.49
C HIS A 93 -2.24 1.79 14.66
N VAL A 94 -3.50 2.13 14.40
CA VAL A 94 -4.53 2.26 15.46
C VAL A 94 -4.71 0.93 16.20
N ALA A 95 -4.75 -0.20 15.50
CA ALA A 95 -4.83 -1.52 16.10
C ALA A 95 -3.60 -1.86 16.96
N CYS A 96 -2.39 -1.53 16.48
CA CYS A 96 -1.16 -1.70 17.27
C CYS A 96 -1.20 -0.87 18.57
N MET A 97 -1.63 0.40 18.50
CA MET A 97 -1.80 1.24 19.69
C MET A 97 -2.83 0.66 20.66
N ALA A 98 -3.96 0.14 20.17
CA ALA A 98 -4.98 -0.48 21.00
C ALA A 98 -4.44 -1.72 21.75
N VAL A 99 -3.70 -2.57 21.06
CA VAL A 99 -3.09 -3.77 21.67
C VAL A 99 -1.97 -3.39 22.65
N GLU A 100 -1.08 -2.48 22.28
CA GLU A 100 0.03 -2.06 23.16
C GLU A 100 -0.45 -1.42 24.47
N SER A 101 -1.51 -0.60 24.39
CA SER A 101 -2.11 0.04 25.56
C SER A 101 -2.96 -0.90 26.41
N GLY A 102 -3.25 -2.10 25.91
CA GLY A 102 -4.14 -3.06 26.57
C GLY A 102 -5.64 -2.67 26.47
N ALA A 103 -6.00 -1.78 25.55
CA ALA A 103 -7.40 -1.44 25.29
C ALA A 103 -8.15 -2.59 24.59
N ALA A 104 -7.45 -3.44 23.87
CA ALA A 104 -7.97 -4.66 23.25
C ALA A 104 -6.86 -5.70 23.13
N ASP A 105 -7.19 -6.98 23.27
CA ASP A 105 -6.26 -8.10 23.08
C ASP A 105 -6.33 -8.69 21.66
N LEU A 106 -7.46 -8.49 20.93
CA LEU A 106 -7.69 -8.99 19.57
C LEU A 106 -8.43 -7.95 18.73
N VAL A 107 -7.75 -7.40 17.73
CA VAL A 107 -8.25 -6.35 16.84
C VAL A 107 -8.26 -6.85 15.40
N LEU A 108 -9.37 -6.66 14.70
CA LEU A 108 -9.46 -6.92 13.27
C LEU A 108 -9.30 -5.59 12.50
N VAL A 109 -8.33 -5.51 11.61
CA VAL A 109 -8.16 -4.40 10.66
C VAL A 109 -8.65 -4.85 9.31
N VAL A 110 -9.54 -4.07 8.70
CA VAL A 110 -10.08 -4.36 7.35
C VAL A 110 -9.92 -3.12 6.49
N GLY A 111 -9.23 -3.27 5.38
CA GLY A 111 -9.20 -2.28 4.31
C GLY A 111 -10.03 -2.75 3.13
N ALA A 112 -10.93 -1.94 2.62
CA ALA A 112 -11.76 -2.29 1.49
C ALA A 112 -12.02 -1.09 0.59
N GLU A 113 -12.04 -1.31 -0.72
CA GLU A 113 -12.31 -0.24 -1.68
C GLU A 113 -13.03 -0.77 -2.91
N ARG A 114 -13.91 0.04 -3.45
CA ARG A 114 -14.62 -0.22 -4.70
C ARG A 114 -14.50 1.00 -5.63
N LEU A 115 -13.41 1.03 -6.42
CA LEU A 115 -13.09 2.16 -7.30
C LEU A 115 -13.72 2.06 -8.68
N ASN A 116 -14.10 0.85 -9.12
CA ASN A 116 -14.74 0.69 -10.43
C ASN A 116 -16.18 1.21 -10.38
N HIS A 117 -16.41 2.31 -11.08
CA HIS A 117 -17.75 2.87 -11.26
C HIS A 117 -18.17 2.75 -12.74
N PRO A 118 -19.47 2.49 -13.07
CA PRO A 118 -19.95 2.45 -14.45
C PRO A 118 -19.61 3.71 -15.25
N THR A 119 -19.70 4.88 -14.61
CA THR A 119 -19.20 6.14 -15.14
C THR A 119 -17.77 6.36 -14.70
N LYS A 120 -16.80 5.96 -15.54
CA LYS A 120 -15.36 5.97 -15.23
C LYS A 120 -14.85 7.32 -14.73
N LYS A 121 -15.41 8.44 -15.26
CA LYS A 121 -15.07 9.79 -14.77
C LYS A 121 -15.25 9.93 -13.26
N ARG A 122 -16.29 9.31 -12.66
CA ARG A 122 -16.49 9.39 -11.20
C ARG A 122 -15.35 8.74 -10.42
N SER A 123 -14.76 7.66 -10.93
CA SER A 123 -13.57 7.06 -10.32
C SER A 123 -12.38 8.02 -10.33
N PHE A 124 -12.17 8.73 -11.44
CA PHE A 124 -11.12 9.76 -11.52
C PHE A 124 -11.40 10.97 -10.64
N ASP A 125 -12.65 11.45 -10.60
CA ASP A 125 -13.06 12.55 -9.73
C ASP A 125 -12.85 12.19 -8.24
N ALA A 126 -13.11 10.94 -7.85
CA ALA A 126 -12.83 10.48 -6.49
C ALA A 126 -11.32 10.53 -6.19
N LEU A 127 -10.47 10.04 -7.09
CA LEU A 127 -9.02 10.08 -6.94
C LEU A 127 -8.50 11.53 -6.86
N ALA A 128 -9.12 12.46 -7.58
CA ALA A 128 -8.75 13.88 -7.55
C ALA A 128 -8.99 14.56 -6.19
N THR A 129 -9.70 13.93 -5.26
CA THR A 129 -9.89 14.45 -3.91
C THR A 129 -8.75 14.11 -2.94
N ALA A 130 -7.75 13.36 -3.38
CA ALA A 130 -6.58 13.00 -2.56
C ALA A 130 -5.48 14.10 -2.57
N VAL A 131 -5.86 15.35 -2.80
CA VAL A 131 -5.02 16.55 -2.79
C VAL A 131 -5.75 17.68 -2.07
N ASP A 132 -5.05 18.77 -1.75
CA ASP A 132 -5.70 19.97 -1.23
C ASP A 132 -6.49 20.67 -2.35
N LEU A 133 -7.82 20.60 -2.26
CA LEU A 133 -8.71 21.20 -3.25
C LEU A 133 -8.80 22.73 -3.11
N SER A 134 -8.35 23.31 -2.02
CA SER A 134 -8.32 24.77 -1.79
C SER A 134 -7.08 25.43 -2.37
N GLU A 135 -5.99 24.68 -2.56
CA GLU A 135 -4.67 25.16 -2.97
C GLU A 135 -4.31 24.81 -4.43
N HIS A 136 -5.29 24.84 -5.33
CA HIS A 136 -5.05 24.55 -6.76
C HIS A 136 -3.96 25.41 -7.41
N GLY A 137 -3.82 26.67 -6.98
CA GLY A 137 -2.77 27.56 -7.47
C GLY A 137 -1.37 27.15 -7.04
N ALA A 138 -1.19 26.70 -5.79
CA ALA A 138 0.08 26.21 -5.27
C ALA A 138 0.49 24.91 -5.95
N MET A 139 -0.46 23.98 -6.12
CA MET A 139 -0.26 22.73 -6.84
C MET A 139 0.16 22.96 -8.30
N ALA A 140 -0.54 23.86 -9.01
CA ALA A 140 -0.21 24.21 -10.38
C ALA A 140 1.19 24.85 -10.49
N ALA A 141 1.59 25.68 -9.50
CA ALA A 141 2.92 26.26 -9.45
C ALA A 141 4.01 25.20 -9.19
N ALA A 142 3.76 24.24 -8.30
CA ALA A 142 4.68 23.15 -8.03
C ALA A 142 4.91 22.28 -9.27
N VAL A 143 3.83 21.90 -9.98
CA VAL A 143 3.94 21.17 -11.27
C VAL A 143 4.68 22.00 -12.31
N GLY A 144 4.37 23.29 -12.44
CA GLY A 144 5.05 24.19 -13.40
C GLY A 144 6.54 24.35 -13.13
N ALA A 145 6.96 24.29 -11.86
CA ALA A 145 8.38 24.36 -11.48
C ALA A 145 9.19 23.13 -11.94
N THR A 146 8.56 22.00 -12.18
CA THR A 146 9.22 20.79 -12.73
C THR A 146 9.42 20.84 -14.25
N GLY A 147 8.84 21.84 -14.94
CA GLY A 147 8.83 21.93 -16.41
C GLY A 147 7.77 21.03 -17.07
N ALA A 148 6.96 20.34 -16.28
CA ALA A 148 5.89 19.50 -16.80
C ALA A 148 4.78 20.37 -17.45
N PRO A 149 4.23 19.96 -18.62
CA PRO A 149 3.11 20.65 -19.21
C PRO A 149 1.85 20.45 -18.36
N LEU A 150 1.25 21.54 -17.87
CA LEU A 150 -0.08 21.53 -17.27
C LEU A 150 -1.13 21.41 -18.38
N GLU A 151 -1.41 20.21 -18.80
CA GLU A 151 -2.62 19.98 -19.61
C GLU A 151 -3.83 19.89 -18.68
N VAL A 152 -4.92 20.57 -19.04
CA VAL A 152 -6.20 20.44 -18.35
C VAL A 152 -6.57 18.95 -18.32
N PRO A 153 -6.95 18.38 -17.17
CA PRO A 153 -7.15 16.95 -17.03
C PRO A 153 -8.06 16.42 -18.11
N ALA A 154 -7.51 15.62 -19.00
CA ALA A 154 -8.32 14.93 -19.96
C ALA A 154 -9.21 13.94 -19.21
N VAL A 155 -10.44 13.73 -19.66
CA VAL A 155 -11.40 12.75 -19.07
C VAL A 155 -10.88 11.30 -19.13
N THR A 156 -9.64 11.11 -19.53
CA THR A 156 -9.02 9.82 -19.88
C THR A 156 -8.14 9.23 -18.79
N HIS A 157 -7.72 10.02 -17.76
CA HIS A 157 -6.86 9.57 -16.68
C HIS A 157 -7.14 10.34 -15.37
N SER A 158 -6.54 9.88 -14.27
CA SER A 158 -6.64 10.55 -12.97
C SER A 158 -5.71 11.76 -12.94
N PRO A 159 -6.15 12.92 -12.43
CA PRO A 159 -5.30 14.10 -12.21
C PRO A 159 -4.08 13.83 -11.30
N LEU A 160 -4.17 12.83 -10.41
CA LEU A 160 -3.00 12.41 -9.61
C LEU A 160 -1.83 11.94 -10.49
N MET A 161 -2.10 11.40 -11.68
CA MET A 161 -1.02 10.96 -12.57
C MET A 161 -0.24 12.14 -13.13
N ASP A 162 -0.85 13.33 -13.25
CA ASP A 162 -0.14 14.55 -13.67
C ASP A 162 0.85 15.00 -12.58
N LEU A 163 0.46 14.88 -11.31
CA LEU A 163 1.35 15.19 -10.17
C LEU A 163 2.51 14.17 -10.08
N TYR A 164 2.21 12.88 -10.22
CA TYR A 164 3.24 11.86 -10.27
C TYR A 164 4.19 12.03 -11.48
N ALA A 165 3.68 12.44 -12.63
CA ALA A 165 4.49 12.73 -13.81
C ALA A 165 5.42 13.92 -13.55
N ALA A 166 4.93 14.99 -12.93
CA ALA A 166 5.75 16.14 -12.57
C ALA A 166 6.87 15.77 -11.59
N LYS A 167 6.56 15.02 -10.51
CA LYS A 167 7.58 14.50 -9.58
C LYS A 167 8.58 13.58 -10.29
N ALA A 168 8.10 12.74 -11.22
CA ALA A 168 8.94 11.84 -11.99
C ALA A 168 9.93 12.59 -12.89
N MET A 169 9.52 13.67 -13.55
CA MET A 169 10.42 14.48 -14.39
C MET A 169 11.57 15.06 -13.59
N SER A 170 11.30 15.64 -12.40
CA SER A 170 12.36 16.11 -11.48
C SER A 170 13.28 14.98 -11.06
N PHE A 171 12.71 13.88 -10.60
CA PHE A 171 13.48 12.73 -10.12
C PHE A 171 14.39 12.14 -11.24
N MET A 172 13.86 11.98 -12.45
CA MET A 172 14.63 11.49 -13.60
C MET A 172 15.80 12.40 -13.94
N ALA A 173 15.60 13.72 -13.90
CA ALA A 173 16.65 14.70 -14.17
C ALA A 173 17.74 14.70 -13.09
N GLU A 174 17.36 14.56 -11.81
CA GLU A 174 18.27 14.58 -10.68
C GLU A 174 19.05 13.26 -10.51
N ALA A 175 18.37 12.11 -10.68
CA ALA A 175 18.92 10.77 -10.43
C ALA A 175 19.42 10.06 -11.69
N GLY A 176 19.30 10.65 -12.88
CA GLY A 176 19.71 10.03 -14.14
C GLY A 176 18.91 8.77 -14.49
N VAL A 177 17.65 8.71 -14.06
CA VAL A 177 16.71 7.64 -14.38
C VAL A 177 16.17 7.82 -15.79
N THR A 178 16.04 6.74 -16.53
CA THR A 178 15.59 6.71 -17.93
C THR A 178 14.21 6.07 -18.08
N ASP A 179 13.57 6.25 -19.24
CA ASP A 179 12.31 5.58 -19.57
C ASP A 179 12.44 4.04 -19.50
N ASP A 180 13.62 3.51 -19.88
CA ASP A 180 13.90 2.07 -19.79
C ASP A 180 13.92 1.59 -18.33
N ASP A 181 14.41 2.39 -17.40
CA ASP A 181 14.39 2.07 -15.97
C ASP A 181 12.96 2.05 -15.43
N LEU A 182 12.12 3.01 -15.81
CA LEU A 182 10.70 3.03 -15.48
C LEU A 182 9.96 1.81 -16.06
N ALA A 183 10.28 1.46 -17.30
CA ALA A 183 9.72 0.27 -17.93
C ALA A 183 10.19 -1.02 -17.23
N ALA A 184 11.45 -1.09 -16.80
CA ALA A 184 11.99 -2.23 -16.05
C ALA A 184 11.26 -2.48 -14.73
N VAL A 185 10.87 -1.42 -13.98
CA VAL A 185 10.02 -1.54 -12.79
C VAL A 185 8.69 -2.20 -13.14
N SER A 186 8.03 -1.74 -14.19
CA SER A 186 6.74 -2.30 -14.64
C SER A 186 6.89 -3.78 -15.03
N VAL A 187 7.93 -4.12 -15.77
CA VAL A 187 8.25 -5.51 -16.18
C VAL A 187 8.49 -6.40 -14.96
N LYS A 188 9.30 -5.93 -13.99
CA LYS A 188 9.55 -6.64 -12.72
C LYS A 188 8.24 -6.93 -12.00
N ASN A 189 7.42 -5.90 -11.74
CA ASN A 189 6.18 -6.04 -10.98
C ASN A 189 5.16 -6.91 -11.70
N ARG A 190 5.06 -6.84 -13.04
CA ARG A 190 4.20 -7.72 -13.83
C ARG A 190 4.67 -9.18 -13.80
N ARG A 191 5.98 -9.42 -13.81
CA ARG A 191 6.55 -10.78 -13.68
C ARG A 191 6.25 -11.36 -12.30
N GLN A 192 6.42 -10.57 -11.24
CA GLN A 192 6.13 -10.98 -9.85
C GLN A 192 4.64 -11.17 -9.62
N GLY A 193 3.79 -10.26 -10.14
CA GLY A 193 2.32 -10.39 -10.08
C GLY A 193 1.78 -11.60 -10.83
N ALA A 194 2.45 -12.07 -11.87
CA ALA A 194 2.08 -13.30 -12.58
C ALA A 194 2.15 -14.55 -11.68
N LEU A 195 2.96 -14.50 -10.63
CA LEU A 195 3.06 -15.55 -9.61
C LEU A 195 2.03 -15.41 -8.50
N ASN A 196 1.26 -14.30 -8.46
CA ASN A 196 0.31 -14.01 -7.40
C ASN A 196 -1.14 -14.28 -7.85
N PRO A 197 -1.81 -15.33 -7.34
CA PRO A 197 -3.19 -15.64 -7.74
C PRO A 197 -4.21 -14.57 -7.32
N LYS A 198 -3.83 -13.67 -6.41
CA LYS A 198 -4.67 -12.56 -5.95
C LYS A 198 -4.45 -11.27 -6.75
N ALA A 199 -3.45 -11.23 -7.64
CA ALA A 199 -3.16 -10.05 -8.45
C ALA A 199 -4.22 -9.81 -9.53
N GLN A 200 -4.47 -8.53 -9.78
CA GLN A 200 -5.36 -8.06 -10.85
C GLN A 200 -4.81 -8.44 -12.22
N PHE A 201 -3.51 -8.23 -12.42
CA PHE A 201 -2.80 -8.57 -13.63
C PHE A 201 -1.82 -9.72 -13.38
N GLN A 202 -1.97 -10.79 -14.13
CA GLN A 202 -1.15 -12.01 -14.02
C GLN A 202 -0.42 -12.34 -15.32
N THR A 203 -0.33 -11.39 -16.23
CA THR A 203 0.39 -11.54 -17.50
C THR A 203 1.65 -10.69 -17.47
N PRO A 204 2.84 -11.31 -17.66
CA PRO A 204 4.08 -10.56 -17.84
C PRO A 204 4.01 -9.63 -19.06
N VAL A 205 4.84 -8.61 -19.07
CA VAL A 205 5.01 -7.67 -20.18
C VAL A 205 6.50 -7.48 -20.47
N THR A 206 6.82 -6.97 -21.65
CA THR A 206 8.19 -6.61 -22.06
C THR A 206 8.41 -5.10 -21.93
N VAL A 207 9.68 -4.66 -21.93
CA VAL A 207 10.03 -3.23 -21.96
C VAL A 207 9.41 -2.55 -23.18
N ASP A 208 9.48 -3.16 -24.36
CA ASP A 208 8.90 -2.61 -25.61
C ASP A 208 7.38 -2.43 -25.48
N GLU A 209 6.66 -3.39 -24.88
CA GLU A 209 5.21 -3.27 -24.64
C GLU A 209 4.89 -2.14 -23.69
N VAL A 210 5.71 -1.95 -22.64
CA VAL A 210 5.53 -0.83 -21.70
C VAL A 210 5.73 0.49 -22.41
N LEU A 211 6.84 0.64 -23.13
CA LEU A 211 7.19 1.87 -23.85
C LEU A 211 6.27 2.17 -25.03
N ALA A 212 5.68 1.16 -25.67
CA ALA A 212 4.68 1.33 -26.72
C ALA A 212 3.26 1.61 -26.17
N SER A 213 3.03 1.44 -24.85
CA SER A 213 1.70 1.66 -24.29
C SER A 213 1.32 3.15 -24.29
N ARG A 214 0.00 3.42 -24.26
CA ARG A 214 -0.53 4.79 -24.35
C ARG A 214 0.09 5.71 -23.30
N VAL A 215 0.51 6.89 -23.69
CA VAL A 215 0.92 7.95 -22.77
C VAL A 215 -0.27 8.39 -21.93
N ILE A 216 -0.09 8.50 -20.64
CA ILE A 216 -1.07 9.00 -19.66
C ILE A 216 -0.76 10.47 -19.37
N SER A 217 0.43 10.75 -18.88
CA SER A 217 1.00 12.06 -18.61
C SER A 217 2.53 11.88 -18.67
N ASP A 218 3.19 12.51 -19.62
CA ASP A 218 4.63 12.27 -19.87
C ASP A 218 5.48 12.48 -18.60
N PRO A 219 6.39 11.57 -18.21
CA PRO A 219 6.83 10.34 -18.91
C PRO A 219 5.96 9.11 -18.67
N LEU A 220 4.87 9.20 -17.89
CA LEU A 220 4.06 8.06 -17.50
C LEU A 220 3.26 7.46 -18.67
N ARG A 221 3.43 6.17 -18.86
CA ARG A 221 2.65 5.36 -19.80
C ARG A 221 1.65 4.48 -19.05
N MET A 222 0.65 3.98 -19.76
CA MET A 222 -0.46 3.21 -19.16
C MET A 222 0.03 2.01 -18.34
N LEU A 223 1.04 1.30 -18.80
CA LEU A 223 1.59 0.13 -18.08
C LEU A 223 2.55 0.52 -16.94
N MET A 224 2.84 1.80 -16.76
CA MET A 224 3.60 2.36 -15.65
C MET A 224 2.70 2.89 -14.53
N CYS A 225 1.38 2.82 -14.67
CA CYS A 225 0.41 3.32 -13.69
C CYS A 225 -0.35 2.18 -13.02
N SER A 226 -0.61 2.28 -11.74
CA SER A 226 -1.47 1.34 -11.02
C SER A 226 -2.91 1.39 -11.57
N PRO A 227 -3.57 0.24 -11.69
CA PRO A 227 -4.92 0.19 -12.25
C PRO A 227 -5.97 0.60 -11.22
N ILE A 228 -7.10 1.12 -11.68
CA ILE A 228 -8.33 1.19 -10.90
C ILE A 228 -8.78 -0.25 -10.60
N GLY A 229 -8.97 -0.57 -9.33
CA GLY A 229 -9.37 -1.90 -8.90
C GLY A 229 -10.31 -1.88 -7.69
N ASP A 230 -11.02 -2.98 -7.51
CA ASP A 230 -11.83 -3.26 -6.33
C ASP A 230 -11.16 -4.37 -5.54
N GLY A 231 -11.35 -4.39 -4.23
CA GLY A 231 -10.86 -5.46 -3.39
C GLY A 231 -10.86 -5.10 -1.92
N ALA A 232 -10.55 -6.09 -1.11
CA ALA A 232 -10.40 -5.95 0.33
C ALA A 232 -9.24 -6.81 0.84
N ALA A 233 -8.59 -6.34 1.90
CA ALA A 233 -7.60 -7.09 2.65
C ALA A 233 -7.83 -6.86 4.15
N ALA A 234 -7.52 -7.86 4.96
CA ALA A 234 -7.71 -7.81 6.40
C ALA A 234 -6.55 -8.46 7.15
N VAL A 235 -6.26 -7.93 8.31
CA VAL A 235 -5.22 -8.43 9.22
C VAL A 235 -5.80 -8.54 10.62
N VAL A 236 -5.57 -9.66 11.29
CA VAL A 236 -5.90 -9.83 12.71
C VAL A 236 -4.65 -9.54 13.54
N VAL A 237 -4.76 -8.54 14.41
CA VAL A 237 -3.69 -8.09 15.32
C VAL A 237 -4.02 -8.55 16.73
N ALA A 238 -3.04 -9.11 17.43
CA ALA A 238 -3.26 -9.64 18.78
C ALA A 238 -2.14 -9.32 19.75
N SER A 239 -2.46 -9.30 21.04
CA SER A 239 -1.47 -9.34 22.11
C SER A 239 -0.69 -10.66 22.10
N GLU A 240 0.52 -10.67 22.63
CA GLU A 240 1.34 -11.89 22.74
C GLU A 240 0.59 -13.02 23.45
N LYS A 241 -0.15 -12.70 24.50
CA LYS A 241 -0.96 -13.67 25.24
C LYS A 241 -1.97 -14.38 24.32
N VAL A 242 -2.70 -13.62 23.51
CA VAL A 242 -3.69 -14.18 22.58
C VAL A 242 -3.00 -14.89 21.41
N ALA A 243 -1.93 -14.33 20.84
CA ALA A 243 -1.18 -14.94 19.76
C ALA A 243 -0.64 -16.32 20.14
N ARG A 244 -0.08 -16.46 21.36
CA ARG A 244 0.38 -17.75 21.89
C ARG A 244 -0.77 -18.73 22.12
N ARG A 245 -1.90 -18.27 22.68
CA ARG A 245 -3.11 -19.09 22.88
C ARG A 245 -3.64 -19.66 21.56
N LEU A 246 -3.59 -18.87 20.49
CA LEU A 246 -4.03 -19.27 19.17
C LEU A 246 -3.00 -20.11 18.39
N GLY A 247 -1.77 -20.26 18.91
CA GLY A 247 -0.67 -20.90 18.19
C GLY A 247 -0.24 -20.12 16.94
N ARG A 248 -0.36 -18.79 16.97
CA ARG A 248 -0.10 -17.88 15.83
C ARG A 248 0.97 -16.81 16.14
N ALA A 249 1.78 -16.98 17.17
CA ALA A 249 2.83 -16.02 17.54
C ALA A 249 4.08 -16.12 16.63
N GLN A 250 3.89 -16.14 15.32
CA GLN A 250 4.97 -16.30 14.33
C GLN A 250 5.43 -15.00 13.69
N VAL A 251 4.55 -14.00 13.59
CA VAL A 251 4.85 -12.71 12.97
C VAL A 251 4.63 -11.61 14.00
N ARG A 252 5.72 -11.00 14.44
CA ARG A 252 5.71 -9.90 15.41
C ARG A 252 5.78 -8.56 14.68
N VAL A 253 5.11 -7.56 15.23
CA VAL A 253 5.24 -6.16 14.83
C VAL A 253 6.31 -5.53 15.70
N ASP A 254 7.47 -5.24 15.12
CA ASP A 254 8.63 -4.72 15.85
C ASP A 254 8.64 -3.20 15.86
N GLY A 255 8.27 -2.58 14.75
CA GLY A 255 8.24 -1.15 14.63
C GLY A 255 7.13 -0.66 13.70
N TRP A 256 6.62 0.50 13.98
CA TRP A 256 5.65 1.19 13.13
C TRP A 256 5.69 2.70 13.37
N ALA A 257 5.46 3.46 12.31
CA ALA A 257 5.38 4.91 12.36
C ALA A 257 4.37 5.44 11.35
N LEU A 258 3.71 6.52 11.71
CA LEU A 258 2.81 7.28 10.86
C LEU A 258 3.25 8.74 10.91
N THR A 259 3.54 9.31 9.75
CA THR A 259 3.98 10.72 9.63
C THR A 259 3.09 11.45 8.64
N SER A 260 2.91 12.73 8.83
CA SER A 260 2.22 13.62 7.89
C SER A 260 3.22 14.53 7.18
N ASN A 261 2.80 15.05 6.03
CA ASN A 261 3.55 16.10 5.31
C ASN A 261 3.85 17.30 6.20
N SER A 262 4.87 18.06 5.86
CA SER A 262 5.27 19.27 6.56
C SER A 262 5.76 20.31 5.56
N ALA A 263 5.34 21.57 5.75
CA ALA A 263 5.88 22.71 5.01
C ALA A 263 7.31 23.09 5.45
N SER A 264 7.81 22.53 6.55
CA SER A 264 9.17 22.77 7.02
C SER A 264 10.18 21.93 6.23
N GLU A 265 11.19 22.56 5.65
CA GLU A 265 12.29 21.87 4.96
C GLU A 265 12.98 20.81 5.83
N SER A 266 13.11 21.05 7.13
CA SER A 266 13.71 20.09 8.06
C SER A 266 12.83 18.85 8.33
N ALA A 267 11.57 18.88 7.92
CA ALA A 267 10.61 17.81 8.12
C ALA A 267 9.96 17.35 6.79
N ARG A 268 10.59 17.67 5.65
CA ARG A 268 10.22 17.11 4.34
C ARG A 268 10.41 15.60 4.32
N PHE A 269 9.92 14.98 3.27
CA PHE A 269 10.00 13.54 3.04
C PHE A 269 9.36 12.70 4.17
N PRO A 270 8.02 12.69 4.25
CA PRO A 270 7.31 11.95 5.30
C PRO A 270 7.68 10.47 5.31
N VAL A 271 7.97 9.85 4.15
CA VAL A 271 8.39 8.45 4.05
C VAL A 271 9.70 8.21 4.76
N SER A 272 10.74 9.05 4.52
CA SER A 272 12.05 8.89 5.18
C SER A 272 11.95 9.03 6.70
N ARG A 273 11.10 9.96 7.18
CA ARG A 273 10.85 10.11 8.62
C ARG A 273 10.13 8.90 9.22
N ALA A 274 9.11 8.39 8.53
CA ALA A 274 8.39 7.20 8.98
C ALA A 274 9.30 5.97 8.97
N SER A 275 10.15 5.81 7.95
CA SER A 275 11.10 4.70 7.84
C SER A 275 12.11 4.72 8.98
N SER A 276 12.74 5.88 9.22
CA SER A 276 13.69 6.03 10.33
C SER A 276 13.05 5.72 11.69
N GLN A 277 11.85 6.26 11.96
CA GLN A 277 11.15 6.02 13.23
C GLN A 277 10.73 4.57 13.40
N ALA A 278 10.25 3.90 12.34
CA ALA A 278 9.84 2.50 12.41
C ALA A 278 11.03 1.56 12.60
N LEU A 279 12.14 1.80 11.90
CA LEU A 279 13.37 1.02 12.03
C LEU A 279 14.03 1.23 13.41
N GLU A 280 14.11 2.49 13.89
CA GLU A 280 14.58 2.79 15.25
C GLU A 280 13.76 2.08 16.32
N ARG A 281 12.43 2.13 16.21
CA ARG A 281 11.52 1.43 17.12
C ARG A 281 11.70 -0.09 17.09
N ALA A 282 11.97 -0.65 15.91
CA ALA A 282 12.22 -2.07 15.72
C ALA A 282 13.60 -2.49 16.22
N GLY A 283 14.55 -1.56 16.34
CA GLY A 283 15.96 -1.86 16.61
C GLY A 283 16.62 -2.63 15.47
N VAL A 284 16.20 -2.38 14.21
CA VAL A 284 16.63 -3.08 12.99
C VAL A 284 17.29 -2.08 12.06
N ALA A 285 18.42 -2.43 11.46
CA ALA A 285 19.01 -1.68 10.37
C ALA A 285 18.31 -2.01 9.04
N ILE A 286 18.31 -1.10 8.09
CA ILE A 286 17.65 -1.32 6.80
C ILE A 286 18.30 -2.47 6.02
N GLU A 287 19.59 -2.69 6.21
CA GLU A 287 20.38 -3.77 5.62
C GLU A 287 19.99 -5.17 6.13
N ASP A 288 19.30 -5.24 7.28
CA ASP A 288 18.80 -6.49 7.86
C ASP A 288 17.37 -6.86 7.38
N VAL A 289 16.78 -6.02 6.53
CA VAL A 289 15.43 -6.26 5.96
C VAL A 289 15.55 -7.18 4.75
N ASP A 290 14.83 -8.31 4.77
CA ASP A 290 14.91 -9.34 3.73
C ASP A 290 13.89 -9.12 2.57
N VAL A 291 12.78 -8.46 2.84
CA VAL A 291 11.72 -8.22 1.85
C VAL A 291 10.97 -6.93 2.14
N VAL A 292 10.68 -6.17 1.08
CA VAL A 292 10.06 -4.85 1.19
C VAL A 292 8.83 -4.77 0.30
N GLU A 293 7.75 -4.15 0.79
CA GLU A 293 6.62 -3.67 0.00
C GLU A 293 6.60 -2.14 0.06
N VAL A 294 6.64 -1.46 -1.09
CA VAL A 294 6.52 0.00 -1.19
C VAL A 294 5.28 0.40 -2.00
N HIS A 295 4.88 1.65 -1.88
CA HIS A 295 3.69 2.22 -2.51
C HIS A 295 3.96 2.64 -3.96
N ASP A 296 4.13 1.70 -4.87
CA ASP A 296 4.36 1.91 -6.30
C ASP A 296 3.06 2.33 -7.04
N ALA A 297 2.49 3.49 -6.70
CA ALA A 297 1.31 4.03 -7.41
C ALA A 297 1.59 4.23 -8.91
N CYS A 298 2.84 4.47 -9.27
CA CYS A 298 3.39 4.44 -10.62
C CYS A 298 4.83 3.93 -10.59
N ALA A 299 5.37 3.54 -11.74
CA ALA A 299 6.71 2.97 -11.83
C ALA A 299 7.82 3.85 -11.25
N PRO A 300 7.90 5.17 -11.54
CA PRO A 300 8.91 6.02 -10.92
C PRO A 300 8.77 6.11 -9.40
N ALA A 301 7.56 5.97 -8.86
CA ALA A 301 7.36 6.01 -7.41
C ALA A 301 8.13 4.88 -6.70
N GLU A 302 8.21 3.70 -7.28
CA GLU A 302 9.00 2.63 -6.69
C GLU A 302 10.48 3.02 -6.57
N LEU A 303 11.03 3.73 -7.55
CA LEU A 303 12.44 4.11 -7.56
C LEU A 303 12.76 5.17 -6.50
N TRP A 304 12.01 6.27 -6.43
CA TRP A 304 12.31 7.26 -5.37
C TRP A 304 12.01 6.71 -3.97
N LEU A 305 11.08 5.76 -3.84
CA LEU A 305 10.81 5.11 -2.56
C LEU A 305 11.96 4.18 -2.13
N TYR A 306 12.78 3.65 -3.04
CA TYR A 306 14.02 2.96 -2.65
C TYR A 306 14.96 3.90 -1.88
N GLU A 307 15.08 5.14 -2.32
CA GLU A 307 15.90 6.16 -1.67
C GLU A 307 15.26 6.64 -0.35
N GLU A 308 13.97 6.97 -0.38
CA GLU A 308 13.26 7.50 0.78
C GLU A 308 13.12 6.50 1.93
N VAL A 309 13.01 5.19 1.62
CA VAL A 309 13.00 4.11 2.63
C VAL A 309 14.41 3.83 3.14
N GLY A 310 15.44 4.18 2.37
CA GLY A 310 16.85 4.00 2.71
C GLY A 310 17.48 2.73 2.14
N LEU A 311 16.85 2.07 1.12
CA LEU A 311 17.42 0.89 0.45
C LEU A 311 18.68 1.23 -0.35
N CYS A 312 18.83 2.48 -0.77
CA CYS A 312 20.02 3.01 -1.44
C CYS A 312 20.21 4.50 -1.12
N LYS A 313 21.34 5.04 -1.54
CA LYS A 313 21.59 6.48 -1.43
C LYS A 313 20.84 7.23 -2.53
N PRO A 314 20.55 8.53 -2.34
CA PRO A 314 20.01 9.38 -3.39
C PRO A 314 20.84 9.28 -4.69
N GLY A 315 20.17 9.03 -5.81
CA GLY A 315 20.76 8.85 -7.15
C GLY A 315 21.11 7.40 -7.51
N ASP A 316 21.04 6.44 -6.57
CA ASP A 316 21.46 5.05 -6.82
C ASP A 316 20.28 4.11 -7.18
N ALA A 317 19.05 4.58 -7.12
CA ALA A 317 17.85 3.73 -7.30
C ALA A 317 17.80 3.00 -8.64
N ALA A 318 18.21 3.67 -9.74
CA ALA A 318 18.27 3.05 -11.06
C ALA A 318 19.27 1.87 -11.12
N GLY A 319 20.35 1.92 -10.35
CA GLY A 319 21.30 0.82 -10.22
C GLY A 319 20.65 -0.46 -9.69
N LEU A 320 19.83 -0.34 -8.64
CA LEU A 320 19.16 -1.50 -8.04
C LEU A 320 18.22 -2.23 -9.03
N ILE A 321 17.52 -1.49 -9.88
CA ILE A 321 16.62 -2.11 -10.87
C ILE A 321 17.42 -2.70 -12.05
N ARG A 322 18.47 -2.01 -12.55
CA ARG A 322 19.33 -2.48 -13.63
C ARG A 322 20.07 -3.76 -13.27
N ASP A 323 20.56 -3.86 -12.04
CA ASP A 323 21.27 -5.02 -11.51
C ASP A 323 20.35 -6.17 -11.11
N GLY A 324 19.02 -5.95 -11.14
CA GLY A 324 18.04 -6.94 -10.73
C GLY A 324 18.01 -7.20 -9.22
N ALA A 325 18.59 -6.30 -8.42
CA ALA A 325 18.69 -6.46 -6.97
C ALA A 325 17.30 -6.52 -6.29
N THR A 326 16.32 -5.81 -6.85
CA THR A 326 14.96 -5.68 -6.27
C THR A 326 13.95 -6.69 -6.81
N GLN A 327 14.34 -7.59 -7.71
CA GLN A 327 13.46 -8.65 -8.18
C GLN A 327 13.42 -9.84 -7.21
N LEU A 328 12.43 -10.71 -7.34
CA LEU A 328 12.38 -11.97 -6.60
C LEU A 328 13.66 -12.78 -6.87
N GLY A 329 14.35 -13.19 -5.79
CA GLY A 329 15.66 -13.84 -5.86
C GLY A 329 16.84 -12.89 -5.97
N GLY A 330 16.63 -11.59 -6.04
CA GLY A 330 17.68 -10.56 -5.92
C GLY A 330 18.10 -10.34 -4.47
N ALA A 331 19.09 -9.47 -4.27
CA ALA A 331 19.66 -9.22 -2.94
C ALA A 331 18.70 -8.48 -1.99
N MET A 332 17.72 -7.75 -2.53
CA MET A 332 16.78 -6.90 -1.78
C MET A 332 15.41 -6.91 -2.47
N PRO A 333 14.64 -8.01 -2.38
CA PRO A 333 13.38 -8.18 -3.08
C PRO A 333 12.34 -7.13 -2.67
N VAL A 334 11.78 -6.41 -3.67
CA VAL A 334 10.75 -5.39 -3.48
C VAL A 334 9.50 -5.74 -4.26
N ASN A 335 8.33 -5.57 -3.64
CA ASN A 335 7.02 -5.76 -4.25
C ASN A 335 6.82 -7.16 -4.86
N VAL A 336 7.28 -8.20 -4.16
CA VAL A 336 7.26 -9.59 -4.65
C VAL A 336 5.86 -10.11 -4.96
N GLY A 337 4.82 -9.51 -4.39
CA GLY A 337 3.41 -9.75 -4.71
C GLY A 337 2.94 -9.10 -6.01
N GLY A 338 3.80 -8.34 -6.69
CA GLY A 338 3.51 -7.59 -7.92
C GLY A 338 3.27 -6.09 -7.70
N GLY A 339 3.41 -5.60 -6.47
CA GLY A 339 3.18 -4.20 -6.13
C GLY A 339 1.77 -3.71 -6.49
N LEU A 340 1.56 -2.42 -6.45
CA LEU A 340 0.31 -1.80 -6.87
C LEU A 340 0.13 -1.89 -8.39
N LEU A 341 1.24 -1.87 -9.15
CA LEU A 341 1.23 -1.91 -10.61
C LEU A 341 0.63 -3.20 -11.16
N SER A 342 0.80 -4.33 -10.47
CA SER A 342 0.32 -5.63 -10.94
C SER A 342 -0.70 -6.27 -10.01
N ARG A 343 -0.46 -6.28 -8.68
CA ARG A 343 -1.44 -6.75 -7.71
C ARG A 343 -2.73 -5.95 -7.79
N GLY A 344 -2.63 -4.64 -8.04
CA GLY A 344 -3.74 -3.71 -8.09
C GLY A 344 -3.75 -2.77 -6.89
N HIS A 345 -4.55 -1.69 -6.98
CA HIS A 345 -4.56 -0.61 -6.00
C HIS A 345 -5.98 -0.19 -5.57
N PRO A 346 -6.75 -1.07 -4.91
CA PRO A 346 -7.93 -0.62 -4.15
C PRO A 346 -7.45 0.20 -2.96
N LEU A 347 -7.66 1.53 -2.97
CA LEU A 347 -7.01 2.50 -2.07
C LEU A 347 -7.03 2.05 -0.59
N GLY A 348 -8.22 1.92 -0.03
CA GLY A 348 -8.39 1.55 1.37
C GLY A 348 -7.84 0.17 1.75
N ALA A 349 -7.67 -0.75 0.77
CA ALA A 349 -7.19 -2.11 1.03
C ALA A 349 -5.67 -2.25 0.93
N THR A 350 -4.98 -1.31 0.30
CA THR A 350 -3.59 -1.45 -0.12
C THR A 350 -2.63 -1.73 1.03
N GLY A 351 -2.72 -0.98 2.13
CA GLY A 351 -1.83 -1.18 3.27
C GLY A 351 -1.99 -2.55 3.92
N CYS A 352 -3.23 -3.01 4.16
CA CYS A 352 -3.46 -4.38 4.62
C CYS A 352 -2.95 -5.42 3.62
N ALA A 353 -3.08 -5.19 2.31
CA ALA A 353 -2.60 -6.13 1.30
C ALA A 353 -1.06 -6.27 1.29
N GLN A 354 -0.32 -5.20 1.58
CA GLN A 354 1.12 -5.25 1.79
C GLN A 354 1.46 -6.10 3.03
N LEU A 355 0.76 -5.89 4.15
CA LEU A 355 0.97 -6.66 5.37
C LEU A 355 0.59 -8.14 5.20
N VAL A 356 -0.43 -8.46 4.40
CA VAL A 356 -0.78 -9.84 4.04
C VAL A 356 0.37 -10.51 3.29
N GLU A 357 0.92 -9.86 2.25
CA GLU A 357 2.06 -10.40 1.50
C GLU A 357 3.26 -10.64 2.41
N LEU A 358 3.66 -9.64 3.21
CA LEU A 358 4.81 -9.75 4.10
C LEU A 358 4.62 -10.80 5.20
N ALA A 359 3.43 -10.90 5.78
CA ALA A 359 3.13 -11.94 6.76
C ALA A 359 3.20 -13.36 6.14
N ASP A 360 2.76 -13.53 4.88
CA ASP A 360 2.89 -14.79 4.17
C ASP A 360 4.36 -15.12 3.85
N GLN A 361 5.18 -14.12 3.49
CA GLN A 361 6.62 -14.29 3.29
C GLN A 361 7.31 -14.77 4.59
N LEU A 362 7.05 -14.10 5.71
CA LEU A 362 7.62 -14.44 7.01
C LEU A 362 7.16 -15.81 7.55
N ARG A 363 5.98 -16.27 7.14
CA ARG A 363 5.43 -17.59 7.50
C ARG A 363 5.86 -18.71 6.55
N GLY A 364 6.63 -18.41 5.49
CA GLY A 364 7.00 -19.40 4.47
C GLY A 364 5.80 -19.81 3.59
N ARG A 365 4.80 -18.96 3.41
CA ARG A 365 3.58 -19.22 2.65
C ARG A 365 3.51 -18.46 1.32
N GLY A 366 4.60 -17.80 0.91
CA GLY A 366 4.68 -17.04 -0.34
C GLY A 366 4.51 -17.89 -1.61
N GLY A 367 4.63 -19.23 -1.52
CA GLY A 367 4.53 -20.13 -2.67
C GLY A 367 5.58 -19.81 -3.71
N ALA A 368 5.19 -19.63 -4.99
CA ALA A 368 6.12 -19.29 -6.06
C ALA A 368 6.78 -17.90 -5.90
N ARG A 369 6.29 -17.08 -4.98
CA ARG A 369 6.83 -15.74 -4.65
C ARG A 369 7.70 -15.73 -3.41
N GLN A 370 7.95 -16.89 -2.80
CA GLN A 370 8.66 -16.98 -1.54
C GLN A 370 10.06 -16.38 -1.64
N VAL A 371 10.38 -15.45 -0.76
CA VAL A 371 11.73 -15.01 -0.45
C VAL A 371 12.29 -15.99 0.55
N GLU A 372 13.25 -16.80 0.11
CA GLU A 372 13.81 -17.86 0.95
C GLU A 372 14.53 -17.27 2.15
N GLY A 373 14.25 -17.79 3.33
CA GLY A 373 14.91 -17.40 4.56
C GLY A 373 14.46 -16.06 5.14
N ALA A 374 13.43 -15.39 4.58
CA ALA A 374 12.97 -14.09 5.06
C ALA A 374 12.61 -14.12 6.56
N ARG A 375 13.19 -13.19 7.31
CA ARG A 375 13.04 -13.02 8.78
C ARG A 375 12.53 -11.64 9.15
N VAL A 376 12.90 -10.61 8.40
CA VAL A 376 12.52 -9.22 8.63
C VAL A 376 11.88 -8.66 7.35
N ALA A 377 10.77 -7.99 7.51
CA ALA A 377 10.01 -7.43 6.41
C ALA A 377 9.59 -5.98 6.71
N LEU A 378 9.56 -5.13 5.67
CA LEU A 378 9.16 -3.74 5.79
C LEU A 378 8.04 -3.42 4.78
N ALA A 379 6.94 -2.84 5.28
CA ALA A 379 5.88 -2.25 4.47
C ALA A 379 5.95 -0.73 4.55
N GLN A 380 5.97 -0.06 3.39
CA GLN A 380 5.78 1.37 3.26
C GLN A 380 4.52 1.64 2.44
N ASN A 381 3.64 2.51 2.95
CA ASN A 381 2.41 2.91 2.28
C ASN A 381 2.18 4.40 2.45
N SER A 382 1.83 5.08 1.35
CA SER A 382 1.56 6.53 1.34
C SER A 382 0.10 6.82 0.97
N GLY A 383 -0.35 8.03 1.27
CA GLY A 383 -1.69 8.49 0.91
C GLY A 383 -1.74 9.99 0.63
N GLY A 384 -2.40 10.37 -0.47
CA GLY A 384 -2.54 11.75 -0.90
C GLY A 384 -1.23 12.42 -1.34
N ILE A 385 -1.35 13.58 -1.99
CA ILE A 385 -0.21 14.42 -2.40
C ILE A 385 -0.56 15.87 -2.05
N LEU A 386 0.39 16.62 -1.49
CA LEU A 386 0.21 18.02 -1.20
C LEU A 386 0.98 18.94 -2.19
N ASP A 387 0.92 20.22 -1.97
CA ASP A 387 1.44 21.28 -2.84
C ASP A 387 2.96 21.23 -3.10
N ASN A 388 3.71 20.58 -2.21
CA ASN A 388 5.15 20.34 -2.39
C ASN A 388 5.47 19.04 -3.17
N LEU A 389 4.48 18.38 -3.75
CA LEU A 389 4.54 17.09 -4.45
C LEU A 389 5.00 15.90 -3.59
N ASP A 390 5.08 16.09 -2.27
CA ASP A 390 5.32 15.00 -1.33
C ASP A 390 3.99 14.39 -0.84
N GLU A 391 4.06 13.18 -0.34
CA GLU A 391 2.89 12.46 0.19
C GLU A 391 2.27 13.20 1.37
N ALA A 392 0.94 13.25 1.44
CA ALA A 392 0.22 13.86 2.57
C ALA A 392 0.44 13.08 3.87
N VAL A 393 0.51 11.75 3.75
CA VAL A 393 0.73 10.83 4.87
C VAL A 393 1.58 9.65 4.43
N ALA A 394 2.48 9.20 5.30
CA ALA A 394 3.27 7.99 5.12
C ALA A 394 3.20 7.09 6.35
N ALA A 395 3.01 5.81 6.11
CA ALA A 395 3.00 4.75 7.12
C ALA A 395 4.11 3.75 6.81
N VAL A 396 4.89 3.38 7.80
CA VAL A 396 5.90 2.32 7.70
C VAL A 396 5.71 1.31 8.84
N THR A 397 5.81 0.04 8.52
CA THR A 397 5.69 -1.07 9.47
C THR A 397 6.85 -2.05 9.27
N VAL A 398 7.49 -2.45 10.35
CA VAL A 398 8.53 -3.48 10.39
C VAL A 398 7.97 -4.71 11.09
N LEU A 399 8.03 -5.83 10.41
CA LEU A 399 7.59 -7.14 10.90
C LEU A 399 8.79 -8.09 11.02
N SER A 400 8.77 -8.98 12.01
CA SER A 400 9.75 -10.07 12.08
C SER A 400 9.10 -11.43 12.30
N ARG A 401 9.79 -12.46 11.80
CA ARG A 401 9.48 -13.84 12.11
C ARG A 401 10.02 -14.19 13.50
N VAL A 402 9.17 -14.74 14.37
CA VAL A 402 9.53 -15.24 15.70
C VAL A 402 9.52 -16.77 15.69
N GLY A 403 10.56 -17.35 16.20
CA GLY A 403 10.78 -18.80 16.18
C GLY A 403 11.66 -19.24 15.00
N ASP A 404 12.21 -20.44 15.10
CA ASP A 404 13.15 -21.03 14.12
C ASP A 404 12.62 -21.14 12.71
#